data_2effa764de524931d4bfd3f3e2c2c18a
#
_entry.id   2effa764de524931d4bfd3f3e2c2c18a
#
_cell.length_a   1.000
_cell.length_b   1.000
_cell.length_c   1.000
_cell.angle_alpha   90.00
_cell.angle_beta   90.00
_cell.angle_gamma   90.00
#
_symmetry.space_group_name_H-M   'P 1'
#
loop_
_entity.id
_entity.type
_entity.pdbx_description
1 polymer ?
#
loop_
_entity_poly.entity_id
_entity_poly.type
_entity_poly.pdbx_seq_one_letter_code
_entity_poly.pdbx_strand_id
1 'polypeptide(L)'
;MKPLLLRTLFLAIGIGSLCFHSTTASAQATQSPDKHYALSDTIALTIFDYAQYRAYYQKEYRDVPSDPRSYRWLQLLQIGSKYQGYENYGELRADSIWNASIKAGKRRNGFHDEWSAAKDDLRPDVKLLFDRNKGVLDAHDRVFINKYHYSEPIPQQQWTMAEGDSTILGYTCHKATTRFRGRDYVAWYTEEIPYPYGPYKFGGLPGLITCIYDTQREHIYTLVGFEKAPALDYIYYGNGRRKPAEGTREEVNKLQRQFHEQPNLFKSDLITPAPGTKINRQPKPYNPIELE
;
A
#
# COMPACT_ATOMS: atom_id res chain seq x y z
N MET A 1 -14.32 -31.12 7.20
CA MET A 1 -14.30 -29.87 7.96
C MET A 1 -13.32 -30.00 9.11
N LYS A 2 -12.12 -29.47 8.97
CA LYS A 2 -11.12 -29.42 10.06
C LYS A 2 -11.17 -28.05 10.70
N PRO A 3 -11.17 -27.94 12.03
CA PRO A 3 -11.16 -26.63 12.69
C PRO A 3 -9.77 -25.98 12.58
N LEU A 4 -9.77 -24.72 12.17
CA LEU A 4 -8.58 -23.89 12.07
C LEU A 4 -8.15 -23.45 13.48
N LEU A 5 -7.10 -24.07 14.02
CA LEU A 5 -6.46 -23.66 15.26
C LEU A 5 -5.47 -22.53 14.96
N LEU A 6 -5.84 -21.34 15.39
CA LEU A 6 -4.99 -20.14 15.38
C LEU A 6 -3.82 -20.35 16.35
N ARG A 7 -2.61 -20.62 15.84
CA ARG A 7 -1.38 -20.58 16.64
C ARG A 7 -0.74 -19.20 16.53
N THR A 8 -0.91 -18.41 17.55
CA THR A 8 -0.15 -17.17 17.79
C THR A 8 1.30 -17.55 18.14
N LEU A 9 2.22 -17.26 17.23
CA LEU A 9 3.66 -17.40 17.46
C LEU A 9 4.21 -16.05 17.94
N PHE A 10 4.43 -15.89 19.25
CA PHE A 10 5.23 -14.80 19.80
C PHE A 10 6.71 -15.16 19.67
N LEU A 11 7.42 -14.47 18.79
CA LEU A 11 8.88 -14.56 18.74
C LEU A 11 9.45 -13.42 19.60
N ALA A 12 9.99 -13.78 20.77
CA ALA A 12 10.76 -12.86 21.61
C ALA A 12 12.17 -12.72 21.02
N ILE A 13 12.51 -11.54 20.52
CA ILE A 13 13.88 -11.20 20.11
C ILE A 13 14.50 -10.41 21.24
N GLY A 14 15.55 -10.98 21.84
CA GLY A 14 16.37 -10.37 22.86
C GLY A 14 17.17 -9.15 22.34
N ILE A 15 17.05 -8.04 23.03
CA ILE A 15 17.75 -6.80 22.73
C ILE A 15 19.07 -6.81 23.51
N GLY A 16 20.18 -6.91 22.79
CA GLY A 16 21.51 -6.63 23.32
C GLY A 16 21.73 -5.11 23.38
N SER A 17 21.90 -4.59 24.59
CA SER A 17 22.17 -3.19 24.87
C SER A 17 23.61 -2.83 24.52
N LEU A 18 23.80 -1.93 23.55
CA LEU A 18 25.05 -1.21 23.32
C LEU A 18 24.81 0.27 23.64
N CYS A 19 25.34 0.70 24.78
CA CYS A 19 25.33 2.12 25.18
C CYS A 19 26.31 2.92 24.32
N PHE A 20 25.79 3.75 23.43
CA PHE A 20 26.54 4.88 22.88
C PHE A 20 26.07 6.17 23.57
N HIS A 21 26.98 6.82 24.28
CA HIS A 21 26.78 8.16 24.80
C HIS A 21 26.88 9.15 23.64
N SER A 22 25.78 9.73 23.23
CA SER A 22 25.76 10.90 22.37
C SER A 22 25.23 12.08 23.16
N THR A 23 26.03 13.13 23.21
CA THR A 23 25.73 14.44 23.80
C THR A 23 24.49 15.05 23.11
N THR A 24 23.41 15.15 23.84
CA THR A 24 22.17 15.81 23.39
C THR A 24 22.35 17.33 23.46
N ALA A 25 22.46 17.95 22.29
CA ALA A 25 22.14 19.37 22.17
C ALA A 25 20.61 19.51 22.25
N SER A 26 20.12 20.04 23.35
CA SER A 26 18.72 20.38 23.56
C SER A 26 18.32 21.51 22.62
N ALA A 27 17.72 21.17 21.47
CA ALA A 27 16.98 22.11 20.67
C ALA A 27 15.63 22.37 21.35
N GLN A 28 15.47 23.51 22.00
CA GLN A 28 14.17 23.99 22.44
C GLN A 28 13.26 24.13 21.21
N ALA A 29 12.30 23.23 21.08
CA ALA A 29 11.21 23.37 20.15
C ALA A 29 10.37 24.58 20.57
N THR A 30 10.48 25.68 19.83
CA THR A 30 9.52 26.77 19.93
C THR A 30 8.15 26.24 19.55
N GLN A 31 7.27 26.12 20.54
CA GLN A 31 5.86 25.79 20.34
C GLN A 31 5.26 26.84 19.41
N SER A 32 4.93 26.45 18.20
CA SER A 32 4.05 27.24 17.35
C SER A 32 2.72 27.42 18.05
N PRO A 33 2.13 28.64 18.04
CA PRO A 33 0.83 28.84 18.67
C PRO A 33 -0.17 27.86 18.06
N ASP A 34 -0.88 27.14 18.92
CA ASP A 34 -1.94 26.20 18.58
C ASP A 34 -2.94 26.88 17.64
N LYS A 35 -2.77 26.69 16.35
CA LYS A 35 -3.90 26.83 15.45
C LYS A 35 -4.85 25.73 15.82
N HIS A 36 -5.93 26.11 16.51
CA HIS A 36 -7.07 25.23 16.76
C HIS A 36 -7.60 24.72 15.41
N TYR A 37 -7.04 23.63 14.93
CA TYR A 37 -7.71 22.84 13.93
C TYR A 37 -8.94 22.27 14.61
N ALA A 38 -10.10 22.76 14.23
CA ALA A 38 -11.36 22.24 14.70
C ALA A 38 -11.34 20.71 14.52
N LEU A 39 -11.42 20.00 15.63
CA LEU A 39 -11.33 18.55 15.74
C LEU A 39 -12.62 17.84 15.26
N SER A 40 -13.33 18.43 14.31
CA SER A 40 -14.69 18.00 13.97
C SER A 40 -14.79 16.93 12.90
N ASP A 41 -13.67 16.58 12.20
CA ASP A 41 -13.89 15.89 10.95
C ASP A 41 -13.30 14.48 10.95
N THR A 42 -14.18 13.50 11.12
CA THR A 42 -13.94 12.13 10.63
C THR A 42 -13.62 12.20 9.14
N ILE A 43 -12.80 11.28 8.65
CA ILE A 43 -12.60 11.11 7.21
C ILE A 43 -13.94 10.69 6.62
N ALA A 44 -14.53 11.54 5.78
CA ALA A 44 -15.73 11.17 5.05
C ALA A 44 -15.39 10.05 4.05
N LEU A 45 -16.23 9.03 4.01
CA LEU A 45 -16.01 7.85 3.18
C LEU A 45 -17.03 7.80 2.05
N THR A 46 -16.57 7.52 0.83
CA THR A 46 -17.42 7.01 -0.24
C THR A 46 -17.31 5.50 -0.25
N ILE A 47 -18.35 4.82 0.23
CA ILE A 47 -18.37 3.35 0.33
C ILE A 47 -18.94 2.79 -0.98
N PHE A 48 -18.26 1.80 -1.55
CA PHE A 48 -18.63 1.13 -2.81
C PHE A 48 -19.20 -0.27 -2.57
N ASP A 49 -18.61 -1.01 -1.61
CA ASP A 49 -19.01 -2.39 -1.28
C ASP A 49 -18.56 -2.75 0.14
N TYR A 50 -18.87 -3.97 0.54
CA TYR A 50 -18.38 -4.59 1.78
C TYR A 50 -17.51 -5.77 1.42
N ALA A 51 -16.33 -5.84 2.01
CA ALA A 51 -15.46 -6.97 1.82
C ALA A 51 -16.06 -8.24 2.43
N GLN A 52 -15.98 -9.35 1.71
CA GLN A 52 -16.32 -10.70 2.16
C GLN A 52 -15.06 -11.43 2.65
N TYR A 53 -13.92 -11.16 1.99
CA TYR A 53 -12.63 -11.73 2.33
C TYR A 53 -11.53 -10.69 2.26
N ARG A 54 -10.46 -10.97 3.00
CA ARG A 54 -9.21 -10.21 3.00
C ARG A 54 -8.05 -11.13 2.64
N ALA A 55 -7.21 -10.68 1.72
CA ALA A 55 -5.92 -11.30 1.43
C ALA A 55 -4.81 -10.30 1.75
N TYR A 56 -3.89 -10.70 2.62
CA TYR A 56 -2.76 -9.87 3.05
C TYR A 56 -1.52 -10.29 2.30
N TYR A 57 -0.86 -9.34 1.66
CA TYR A 57 0.37 -9.58 0.93
C TYR A 57 1.52 -8.82 1.58
N GLN A 58 2.58 -9.54 1.91
CA GLN A 58 3.88 -8.92 2.17
C GLN A 58 4.43 -8.45 0.82
N LYS A 59 4.48 -7.15 0.60
CA LYS A 59 5.20 -6.56 -0.53
C LYS A 59 6.65 -6.37 -0.13
N GLU A 60 7.57 -6.83 -0.98
CA GLU A 60 8.99 -6.52 -0.91
C GLU A 60 9.40 -5.76 -2.18
N TYR A 61 10.18 -4.71 -2.02
CA TYR A 61 10.56 -3.81 -3.08
C TYR A 61 12.02 -3.38 -2.97
N ARG A 62 12.71 -3.34 -4.10
CA ARG A 62 14.06 -2.78 -4.23
C ARG A 62 14.01 -1.55 -5.11
N ASP A 63 14.36 -0.40 -4.58
CA ASP A 63 14.45 0.84 -5.34
C ASP A 63 15.72 0.94 -6.20
N VAL A 64 16.76 0.24 -5.81
CA VAL A 64 18.00 0.08 -6.58
C VAL A 64 18.24 -1.41 -6.86
N PRO A 65 18.20 -1.86 -8.13
CA PRO A 65 18.35 -3.26 -8.49
C PRO A 65 19.61 -3.93 -7.94
N SER A 66 20.74 -3.20 -7.92
CA SER A 66 22.04 -3.68 -7.44
C SER A 66 22.21 -3.62 -5.92
N ASP A 67 21.30 -2.98 -5.18
CA ASP A 67 21.37 -2.89 -3.72
C ASP A 67 20.69 -4.11 -3.09
N PRO A 68 21.34 -4.82 -2.16
CA PRO A 68 20.71 -5.94 -1.46
C PRO A 68 19.58 -5.49 -0.50
N ARG A 69 19.50 -4.20 -0.16
CA ARG A 69 18.48 -3.66 0.71
C ARG A 69 17.11 -3.70 0.03
N SER A 70 16.12 -4.17 0.74
CA SER A 70 14.72 -4.16 0.31
C SER A 70 13.85 -3.49 1.37
N TYR A 71 12.74 -2.94 0.92
CA TYR A 71 11.70 -2.39 1.76
C TYR A 71 10.54 -3.37 1.82
N ARG A 72 9.91 -3.51 2.98
CA ARG A 72 8.79 -4.43 3.17
C ARG A 72 7.65 -3.72 3.86
N TRP A 73 6.44 -3.95 3.38
CA TRP A 73 5.21 -3.48 4.02
C TRP A 73 4.04 -4.37 3.64
N LEU A 74 2.95 -4.23 4.38
CA LEU A 74 1.77 -5.06 4.19
C LEU A 74 0.76 -4.37 3.27
N GLN A 75 0.31 -5.11 2.27
CA GLN A 75 -0.76 -4.74 1.36
C GLN A 75 -2.01 -5.56 1.66
N LEU A 76 -3.16 -4.95 1.48
CA LEU A 76 -4.45 -5.58 1.65
C LEU A 76 -5.20 -5.62 0.33
N LEU A 77 -5.67 -6.80 -0.06
CA LEU A 77 -6.69 -7.00 -1.06
C LEU A 77 -8.00 -7.33 -0.36
N GLN A 78 -8.99 -6.47 -0.51
CA GLN A 78 -10.37 -6.66 -0.05
C GLN A 78 -11.19 -7.22 -1.21
N ILE A 79 -11.88 -8.32 -1.00
CA ILE A 79 -12.72 -9.00 -2.00
C ILE A 79 -14.18 -8.83 -1.57
N GLY A 80 -14.91 -7.97 -2.29
CA GLY A 80 -16.35 -7.76 -2.14
C GLY A 80 -17.15 -8.50 -3.21
N SER A 81 -18.46 -8.24 -3.23
CA SER A 81 -19.39 -8.87 -4.17
C SER A 81 -19.35 -8.26 -5.58
N LYS A 82 -19.08 -6.96 -5.66
CA LYS A 82 -19.06 -6.18 -6.92
C LYS A 82 -17.75 -5.46 -7.12
N TYR A 83 -17.11 -5.07 -6.01
CA TYR A 83 -15.88 -4.32 -6.01
C TYR A 83 -14.77 -5.08 -5.32
N GLN A 84 -13.54 -4.76 -5.71
CA GLN A 84 -12.33 -5.13 -4.98
C GLN A 84 -11.58 -3.87 -4.61
N GLY A 85 -11.03 -3.83 -3.40
CA GLY A 85 -10.12 -2.80 -2.94
C GLY A 85 -8.71 -3.35 -2.81
N TYR A 86 -7.70 -2.57 -3.20
CA TYR A 86 -6.30 -2.88 -2.93
C TYR A 86 -5.61 -1.64 -2.41
N GLU A 87 -4.97 -1.75 -1.24
CA GLU A 87 -4.31 -0.63 -0.61
C GLU A 87 -3.24 -1.04 0.39
N ASN A 88 -2.42 -0.08 0.83
CA ASN A 88 -1.52 -0.28 1.94
C ASN A 88 -2.33 -0.50 3.24
N TYR A 89 -2.08 -1.61 3.93
CA TYR A 89 -2.81 -1.96 5.14
C TYR A 89 -2.60 -0.95 6.29
N GLY A 90 -1.43 -0.32 6.35
CA GLY A 90 -1.15 0.74 7.31
C GLY A 90 -2.02 1.99 7.10
N GLU A 91 -2.34 2.35 5.84
CA GLU A 91 -3.28 3.45 5.56
C GLU A 91 -4.69 3.12 6.05
N LEU A 92 -5.20 1.92 5.76
CA LEU A 92 -6.50 1.47 6.26
C LEU A 92 -6.56 1.52 7.80
N ARG A 93 -5.51 1.03 8.48
CA ARG A 93 -5.42 1.08 9.94
C ARG A 93 -5.40 2.52 10.46
N ALA A 94 -4.62 3.39 9.83
CA ALA A 94 -4.51 4.79 10.24
C ALA A 94 -5.86 5.51 10.08
N ASP A 95 -6.58 5.29 8.99
CA ASP A 95 -7.92 5.84 8.78
C ASP A 95 -8.92 5.33 9.83
N SER A 96 -8.84 4.04 10.17
CA SER A 96 -9.68 3.43 11.20
C SER A 96 -9.42 4.01 12.59
N ILE A 97 -8.14 4.13 12.99
CA ILE A 97 -7.72 4.74 14.26
C ILE A 97 -8.20 6.19 14.33
N TRP A 98 -8.01 6.94 13.24
CA TRP A 98 -8.47 8.33 13.17
C TRP A 98 -9.97 8.44 13.40
N ASN A 99 -10.77 7.75 12.59
CA ASN A 99 -12.22 7.82 12.65
C ASN A 99 -12.77 7.33 14.00
N ALA A 100 -12.23 6.24 14.55
CA ALA A 100 -12.64 5.73 15.85
C ALA A 100 -12.30 6.71 16.98
N SER A 101 -11.11 7.32 16.94
CA SER A 101 -10.66 8.27 17.96
C SER A 101 -11.47 9.57 17.96
N ILE A 102 -11.76 10.11 16.76
CA ILE A 102 -12.62 11.30 16.63
C ILE A 102 -14.04 11.01 17.10
N LYS A 103 -14.63 9.87 16.71
CA LYS A 103 -15.97 9.45 17.21
C LYS A 103 -16.01 9.29 18.74
N ALA A 104 -14.92 8.86 19.34
CA ALA A 104 -14.78 8.76 20.80
C ALA A 104 -14.44 10.09 21.49
N GLY A 105 -14.39 11.21 20.77
CA GLY A 105 -14.09 12.54 21.31
C GLY A 105 -12.64 12.72 21.76
N LYS A 106 -11.72 11.86 21.32
CA LYS A 106 -10.30 11.99 21.67
C LYS A 106 -9.67 13.19 20.98
N ARG A 107 -8.81 13.92 21.67
CA ARG A 107 -7.96 14.95 21.06
C ARG A 107 -6.82 14.27 20.28
N ARG A 108 -6.30 14.93 19.24
CA ARG A 108 -5.26 14.40 18.33
C ARG A 108 -4.04 13.88 19.09
N ASN A 109 -3.53 14.57 20.07
CA ASN A 109 -2.39 14.14 20.90
C ASN A 109 -2.71 12.86 21.71
N GLY A 110 -3.97 12.55 21.99
CA GLY A 110 -4.38 11.32 22.68
C GLY A 110 -4.36 10.05 21.83
N PHE A 111 -4.13 10.14 20.52
CA PHE A 111 -4.03 8.98 19.62
C PHE A 111 -2.96 9.15 18.53
N HIS A 112 -2.20 10.25 18.57
CA HIS A 112 -1.20 10.58 17.54
C HIS A 112 -0.15 9.47 17.38
N ASP A 113 0.34 8.92 18.47
CA ASP A 113 1.41 7.91 18.45
C ASP A 113 0.91 6.60 17.84
N GLU A 114 -0.30 6.14 18.20
CA GLU A 114 -0.92 4.96 17.62
C GLU A 114 -1.20 5.16 16.11
N TRP A 115 -1.71 6.33 15.74
CA TRP A 115 -1.96 6.70 14.35
C TRP A 115 -0.67 6.84 13.55
N SER A 116 0.38 7.40 14.14
CA SER A 116 1.71 7.51 13.53
C SER A 116 2.34 6.14 13.34
N ALA A 117 2.32 5.30 14.36
CA ALA A 117 2.86 3.94 14.30
C ALA A 117 2.17 3.08 13.22
N ALA A 118 0.86 3.30 12.97
CA ALA A 118 0.19 2.64 11.86
C ALA A 118 0.74 3.05 10.49
N LYS A 119 1.46 4.17 10.43
CA LYS A 119 2.05 4.76 9.21
C LYS A 119 3.57 4.60 9.10
N ASP A 120 4.24 4.07 10.12
CA ASP A 120 5.70 4.03 10.13
C ASP A 120 6.30 3.22 8.96
N ASP A 121 5.59 2.19 8.50
CA ASP A 121 5.97 1.39 7.33
C ASP A 121 5.34 1.88 6.02
N LEU A 122 4.71 3.07 6.03
CA LEU A 122 4.04 3.58 4.83
C LEU A 122 5.06 4.06 3.79
N ARG A 123 5.20 3.26 2.76
CA ARG A 123 5.67 3.75 1.47
C ARG A 123 4.47 4.23 0.66
N PRO A 124 4.60 5.35 -0.09
CA PRO A 124 3.56 5.73 -1.03
C PRO A 124 3.26 4.56 -1.94
N ASP A 125 2.03 4.13 -1.95
CA ASP A 125 1.55 3.09 -2.85
C ASP A 125 0.18 3.50 -3.38
N VAL A 126 -0.18 2.97 -4.53
CA VAL A 126 -1.44 3.27 -5.18
C VAL A 126 -2.57 2.54 -4.46
N LYS A 127 -3.69 3.24 -4.22
CA LYS A 127 -4.95 2.63 -3.82
C LYS A 127 -5.77 2.34 -5.06
N LEU A 128 -6.21 1.09 -5.23
CA LEU A 128 -6.95 0.62 -6.40
C LEU A 128 -8.36 0.20 -6.00
N LEU A 129 -9.32 0.56 -6.83
CA LEU A 129 -10.70 0.10 -6.75
C LEU A 129 -11.10 -0.52 -8.09
N PHE A 130 -11.49 -1.78 -8.08
CA PHE A 130 -11.92 -2.50 -9.27
C PHE A 130 -13.44 -2.61 -9.29
N ASP A 131 -14.10 -1.96 -10.25
CA ASP A 131 -15.51 -2.18 -10.58
C ASP A 131 -15.60 -3.35 -11.57
N ARG A 132 -15.89 -4.54 -11.05
CA ARG A 132 -15.93 -5.76 -11.87
C ARG A 132 -17.09 -5.78 -12.85
N ASN A 133 -18.17 -5.10 -12.53
CA ASN A 133 -19.32 -5.05 -13.43
C ASN A 133 -19.06 -4.17 -14.65
N LYS A 134 -18.29 -3.10 -14.47
CA LYS A 134 -17.94 -2.20 -15.56
C LYS A 134 -16.61 -2.56 -16.24
N GLY A 135 -15.82 -3.44 -15.64
CA GLY A 135 -14.48 -3.74 -16.14
C GLY A 135 -13.50 -2.56 -16.01
N VAL A 136 -13.70 -1.70 -15.02
CA VAL A 136 -12.91 -0.47 -14.82
C VAL A 136 -12.15 -0.57 -13.51
N LEU A 137 -10.92 -0.09 -13.54
CA LEU A 137 -10.04 0.14 -12.41
C LEU A 137 -9.90 1.64 -12.18
N ASP A 138 -10.22 2.10 -10.99
CA ASP A 138 -9.93 3.44 -10.51
C ASP A 138 -8.68 3.40 -9.62
N ALA A 139 -7.73 4.28 -9.89
CA ALA A 139 -6.47 4.37 -9.18
C ALA A 139 -6.32 5.72 -8.50
N HIS A 140 -6.04 5.70 -7.20
CA HIS A 140 -5.67 6.88 -6.42
C HIS A 140 -4.19 6.79 -6.06
N ASP A 141 -3.41 7.67 -6.62
CA ASP A 141 -1.96 7.71 -6.44
C ASP A 141 -1.52 9.02 -5.78
N ARG A 142 -0.28 9.09 -5.34
CA ARG A 142 0.30 10.27 -4.71
C ARG A 142 1.67 10.56 -5.28
N VAL A 143 1.82 11.74 -5.86
CA VAL A 143 3.13 12.26 -6.24
C VAL A 143 3.49 13.40 -5.31
N PHE A 144 4.53 13.24 -4.52
CA PHE A 144 4.90 14.15 -3.45
C PHE A 144 3.75 14.32 -2.44
N ILE A 145 3.10 15.49 -2.39
CA ILE A 145 1.95 15.78 -1.52
C ILE A 145 0.61 15.83 -2.25
N ASN A 146 0.66 15.80 -3.57
CA ASN A 146 -0.52 15.89 -4.40
C ASN A 146 -1.12 14.51 -4.66
N LYS A 147 -2.44 14.43 -4.61
CA LYS A 147 -3.19 13.22 -4.94
C LYS A 147 -3.66 13.30 -6.38
N TYR A 148 -3.60 12.19 -7.06
CA TYR A 148 -4.03 12.01 -8.44
C TYR A 148 -5.03 10.87 -8.52
N HIS A 149 -5.97 10.98 -9.46
CA HIS A 149 -6.92 9.94 -9.80
C HIS A 149 -6.86 9.70 -11.31
N TYR A 150 -6.91 8.43 -11.68
CA TYR A 150 -7.11 8.01 -13.07
C TYR A 150 -7.91 6.72 -13.11
N SER A 151 -8.62 6.52 -14.22
CA SER A 151 -9.34 5.30 -14.51
C SER A 151 -8.77 4.63 -15.74
N GLU A 152 -8.70 3.31 -15.72
CA GLU A 152 -8.32 2.49 -16.88
C GLU A 152 -9.17 1.21 -16.94
N PRO A 153 -9.29 0.55 -18.10
CA PRO A 153 -9.83 -0.81 -18.15
C PRO A 153 -9.04 -1.74 -17.24
N ILE A 154 -9.71 -2.67 -16.55
CA ILE A 154 -9.02 -3.66 -15.72
C ILE A 154 -8.03 -4.42 -16.61
N PRO A 155 -6.71 -4.36 -16.32
CA PRO A 155 -5.71 -4.99 -17.15
C PRO A 155 -5.89 -6.52 -17.19
N GLN A 156 -5.77 -7.09 -18.38
CA GLN A 156 -5.83 -8.54 -18.60
C GLN A 156 -4.42 -9.05 -18.87
N GLN A 157 -3.91 -9.95 -18.03
CA GLN A 157 -2.63 -10.60 -18.24
C GLN A 157 -2.81 -11.82 -19.15
N GLN A 158 -1.86 -12.03 -20.07
CA GLN A 158 -1.76 -13.25 -20.85
C GLN A 158 -0.86 -14.22 -20.08
N TRP A 159 -1.49 -15.21 -19.44
CA TRP A 159 -0.77 -16.19 -18.62
C TRP A 159 -0.34 -17.40 -19.45
N THR A 160 0.90 -17.84 -19.23
CA THR A 160 1.42 -19.12 -19.70
C THR A 160 1.61 -20.02 -18.48
N MET A 161 0.92 -21.15 -18.44
CA MET A 161 1.09 -22.14 -17.37
C MET A 161 2.49 -22.74 -17.47
N ALA A 162 3.15 -22.92 -16.34
CA ALA A 162 4.50 -23.46 -16.26
C ALA A 162 4.54 -24.66 -15.30
N GLU A 163 5.48 -25.56 -15.52
CA GLU A 163 5.71 -26.69 -14.62
C GLU A 163 6.24 -26.23 -13.26
N GLY A 164 5.83 -26.92 -12.22
CA GLY A 164 6.25 -26.73 -10.85
C GLY A 164 5.08 -26.51 -9.90
N ASP A 165 5.19 -27.12 -8.74
CA ASP A 165 4.27 -26.97 -7.61
C ASP A 165 5.01 -26.36 -6.43
N SER A 166 4.29 -25.68 -5.59
CA SER A 166 4.80 -25.08 -4.35
C SER A 166 3.73 -25.09 -3.27
N THR A 167 4.13 -24.90 -2.04
CA THR A 167 3.20 -24.72 -0.94
C THR A 167 3.42 -23.34 -0.32
N ILE A 168 2.39 -22.47 -0.39
CA ILE A 168 2.45 -21.12 0.14
C ILE A 168 1.28 -20.93 1.10
N LEU A 169 1.56 -20.54 2.33
CA LEU A 169 0.57 -20.41 3.41
C LEU A 169 -0.29 -21.68 3.61
N GLY A 170 0.28 -22.86 3.28
CA GLY A 170 -0.41 -24.16 3.41
C GLY A 170 -1.28 -24.54 2.22
N TYR A 171 -1.39 -23.69 1.19
CA TYR A 171 -2.12 -24.00 -0.05
C TYR A 171 -1.19 -24.61 -1.09
N THR A 172 -1.70 -25.59 -1.83
CA THR A 172 -1.03 -26.11 -3.03
C THR A 172 -1.11 -25.07 -4.14
N CYS A 173 0.02 -24.72 -4.72
CA CYS A 173 0.12 -23.64 -5.69
C CYS A 173 0.74 -24.13 -6.99
N HIS A 174 0.16 -23.71 -8.11
CA HIS A 174 0.64 -23.93 -9.46
C HIS A 174 1.34 -22.69 -10.01
N LYS A 175 2.25 -22.90 -10.94
CA LYS A 175 3.09 -21.85 -11.50
C LYS A 175 2.54 -21.34 -12.84
N ALA A 176 2.60 -20.02 -13.02
CA ALA A 176 2.32 -19.36 -14.28
C ALA A 176 3.29 -18.20 -14.53
N THR A 177 3.46 -17.80 -15.76
CA THR A 177 4.30 -16.67 -16.16
C THR A 177 3.54 -15.72 -17.05
N THR A 178 3.90 -14.46 -17.03
CA THR A 178 3.35 -13.43 -17.91
C THR A 178 4.34 -12.29 -18.12
N ARG A 179 4.18 -11.56 -19.24
CA ARG A 179 4.77 -10.24 -19.40
C ARG A 179 3.69 -9.18 -19.16
N PHE A 180 3.97 -8.24 -18.28
CA PHE A 180 3.03 -7.17 -17.96
C PHE A 180 3.77 -5.85 -17.75
N ARG A 181 3.34 -4.81 -18.48
CA ARG A 181 3.86 -3.44 -18.36
C ARG A 181 5.41 -3.37 -18.35
N GLY A 182 6.03 -4.05 -19.33
CA GLY A 182 7.49 -4.01 -19.53
C GLY A 182 8.31 -4.95 -18.63
N ARG A 183 7.69 -5.71 -17.73
CA ARG A 183 8.36 -6.70 -16.86
C ARG A 183 7.85 -8.10 -17.11
N ASP A 184 8.75 -9.09 -16.94
CA ASP A 184 8.40 -10.50 -16.94
C ASP A 184 8.16 -10.96 -15.50
N TYR A 185 7.04 -11.66 -15.27
CA TYR A 185 6.60 -12.11 -13.95
C TYR A 185 6.47 -13.61 -13.87
N VAL A 186 6.74 -14.12 -12.66
CA VAL A 186 6.41 -15.49 -12.24
C VAL A 186 5.38 -15.38 -11.13
N ALA A 187 4.25 -16.09 -11.30
CA ALA A 187 3.18 -16.17 -10.32
C ALA A 187 2.98 -17.60 -9.83
N TRP A 188 2.62 -17.74 -8.57
CA TRP A 188 2.09 -18.93 -7.94
C TRP A 188 0.67 -18.65 -7.52
N TYR A 189 -0.27 -19.54 -7.89
CA TYR A 189 -1.69 -19.37 -7.59
C TYR A 189 -2.28 -20.67 -7.07
N THR A 190 -3.38 -20.58 -6.32
CA THR A 190 -4.08 -21.73 -5.77
C THR A 190 -5.54 -21.73 -6.19
N GLU A 191 -6.04 -22.90 -6.63
CA GLU A 191 -7.46 -23.11 -6.92
C GLU A 191 -8.29 -23.41 -5.66
N GLU A 192 -7.63 -23.68 -4.52
CA GLU A 192 -8.31 -23.85 -3.23
C GLU A 192 -9.01 -22.58 -2.75
N ILE A 193 -8.60 -21.42 -3.27
CA ILE A 193 -9.25 -20.11 -3.09
C ILE A 193 -9.76 -19.66 -4.45
N PRO A 194 -11.04 -19.90 -4.79
CA PRO A 194 -11.57 -19.76 -6.15
C PRO A 194 -11.90 -18.29 -6.51
N TYR A 195 -10.97 -17.40 -6.23
CA TYR A 195 -11.03 -15.99 -6.61
C TYR A 195 -9.91 -15.69 -7.61
N PRO A 196 -10.20 -15.36 -8.88
CA PRO A 196 -9.19 -15.11 -9.91
C PRO A 196 -8.51 -13.74 -9.72
N TYR A 197 -8.02 -13.47 -8.53
CA TYR A 197 -7.50 -12.18 -8.10
C TYR A 197 -6.08 -12.29 -7.55
N GLY A 198 -5.41 -11.15 -7.45
CA GLY A 198 -4.06 -11.07 -6.90
C GLY A 198 -3.73 -9.67 -6.38
N PRO A 199 -2.50 -9.46 -5.92
CA PRO A 199 -2.05 -8.16 -5.45
C PRO A 199 -1.90 -7.18 -6.62
N TYR A 200 -1.98 -5.89 -6.33
CA TYR A 200 -1.85 -4.81 -7.30
C TYR A 200 -2.88 -4.97 -8.45
N LYS A 201 -2.42 -4.98 -9.69
CA LYS A 201 -3.26 -5.11 -10.90
C LYS A 201 -3.23 -6.53 -11.49
N PHE A 202 -2.70 -7.51 -10.75
CA PHE A 202 -2.61 -8.88 -11.23
C PHE A 202 -3.87 -9.69 -10.94
N GLY A 203 -4.23 -10.57 -11.87
CA GLY A 203 -5.37 -11.46 -11.75
C GLY A 203 -5.59 -12.30 -12.99
N GLY A 204 -6.72 -13.01 -13.07
CA GLY A 204 -7.12 -13.79 -14.25
C GLY A 204 -6.57 -15.22 -14.28
N LEU A 205 -5.87 -15.70 -13.26
CA LEU A 205 -5.56 -17.12 -13.05
C LEU A 205 -6.75 -17.86 -12.43
N PRO A 206 -6.84 -19.20 -12.53
CA PRO A 206 -7.96 -20.00 -12.01
C PRO A 206 -8.02 -20.06 -10.48
N GLY A 207 -7.70 -18.98 -9.77
CA GLY A 207 -7.70 -18.87 -8.32
C GLY A 207 -6.84 -17.72 -7.84
N LEU A 208 -6.64 -17.65 -6.51
CA LEU A 208 -5.93 -16.55 -5.89
C LEU A 208 -4.42 -16.66 -6.16
N ILE A 209 -3.81 -15.56 -6.60
CA ILE A 209 -2.36 -15.45 -6.70
C ILE A 209 -1.80 -15.37 -5.28
N THR A 210 -1.01 -16.38 -4.89
CA THR A 210 -0.41 -16.49 -3.56
C THR A 210 0.99 -15.89 -3.49
N CYS A 211 1.71 -15.88 -4.62
CA CYS A 211 2.97 -15.18 -4.74
C CYS A 211 3.15 -14.71 -6.18
N ILE A 212 3.67 -13.51 -6.36
CA ILE A 212 4.08 -13.02 -7.67
C ILE A 212 5.31 -12.14 -7.52
N TYR A 213 6.24 -12.29 -8.45
CA TYR A 213 7.45 -11.50 -8.50
C TYR A 213 7.93 -11.30 -9.94
N ASP A 214 8.54 -10.16 -10.21
CA ASP A 214 9.26 -9.96 -11.46
C ASP A 214 10.55 -10.80 -11.49
N THR A 215 11.02 -11.19 -12.68
CA THR A 215 12.17 -12.10 -12.83
C THR A 215 13.45 -11.55 -12.22
N GLN A 216 13.56 -10.24 -12.02
CA GLN A 216 14.67 -9.59 -11.32
C GLN A 216 14.52 -9.57 -9.80
N ARG A 217 13.34 -9.99 -9.27
CA ARG A 217 13.00 -9.96 -7.85
C ARG A 217 13.10 -8.58 -7.23
N GLU A 218 12.72 -7.56 -7.96
CA GLU A 218 12.68 -6.18 -7.51
C GLU A 218 11.32 -5.83 -6.88
N HIS A 219 10.26 -6.48 -7.36
CA HIS A 219 8.90 -6.39 -6.83
C HIS A 219 8.42 -7.80 -6.51
N ILE A 220 8.20 -8.09 -5.24
CA ILE A 220 7.74 -9.39 -4.77
C ILE A 220 6.50 -9.17 -3.91
N TYR A 221 5.46 -9.97 -4.15
CA TYR A 221 4.26 -10.02 -3.33
C TYR A 221 4.07 -11.46 -2.87
N THR A 222 3.97 -11.68 -1.58
CA THR A 222 3.74 -13.01 -1.00
C THR A 222 2.53 -12.96 -0.09
N LEU A 223 1.56 -13.83 -0.31
CA LEU A 223 0.39 -13.99 0.57
C LEU A 223 0.85 -14.45 1.95
N VAL A 224 0.49 -13.70 2.98
CA VAL A 224 0.83 -13.98 4.38
C VAL A 224 -0.41 -14.18 5.25
N GLY A 225 -1.60 -13.94 4.70
CA GLY A 225 -2.86 -14.19 5.38
C GLY A 225 -4.04 -14.17 4.40
N PHE A 226 -5.03 -15.03 4.65
CA PHE A 226 -6.32 -15.03 3.98
C PHE A 226 -7.40 -15.35 5.00
N GLU A 227 -8.40 -14.48 5.10
CA GLU A 227 -9.45 -14.61 6.09
C GLU A 227 -10.80 -14.09 5.60
N LYS A 228 -11.87 -14.50 6.25
CA LYS A 228 -13.17 -13.85 6.10
C LYS A 228 -13.08 -12.43 6.68
N ALA A 229 -13.59 -11.46 5.93
CA ALA A 229 -13.56 -10.08 6.37
C ALA A 229 -14.41 -9.87 7.65
N PRO A 230 -14.01 -8.95 8.53
CA PRO A 230 -14.85 -8.50 9.65
C PRO A 230 -16.19 -7.95 9.17
N ALA A 231 -17.18 -7.93 10.05
CA ALA A 231 -18.43 -7.24 9.76
C ALA A 231 -18.18 -5.75 9.51
N LEU A 232 -18.85 -5.17 8.52
CA LEU A 232 -18.73 -3.76 8.13
C LEU A 232 -17.30 -3.37 7.66
N ASP A 233 -16.61 -4.29 7.01
CA ASP A 233 -15.35 -4.01 6.35
C ASP A 233 -15.61 -3.31 5.01
N TYR A 234 -15.45 -2.00 4.97
CA TYR A 234 -15.79 -1.19 3.81
C TYR A 234 -14.71 -1.23 2.75
N ILE A 235 -15.12 -1.36 1.49
CA ILE A 235 -14.32 -1.01 0.32
C ILE A 235 -14.71 0.43 -0.03
N TYR A 236 -13.77 1.38 0.14
CA TYR A 236 -14.10 2.80 0.12
C TYR A 236 -12.96 3.67 -0.40
N TYR A 237 -13.30 4.90 -0.78
CA TYR A 237 -12.34 6.01 -0.82
C TYR A 237 -12.60 6.98 0.33
N GLY A 238 -11.52 7.41 0.98
CA GLY A 238 -11.55 8.50 1.93
C GLY A 238 -11.60 9.84 1.20
N ASN A 239 -12.66 10.61 1.41
CA ASN A 239 -12.79 11.96 0.87
C ASN A 239 -11.93 12.91 1.71
N GLY A 240 -10.69 13.12 1.28
CA GLY A 240 -9.82 14.11 1.88
C GLY A 240 -10.31 15.55 1.61
N ARG A 241 -9.76 16.52 2.33
CA ARG A 241 -10.07 17.95 2.14
C ARG A 241 -9.77 18.48 0.74
N ARG A 242 -8.86 17.83 0.01
CA ARG A 242 -8.50 18.16 -1.37
C ARG A 242 -8.92 17.03 -2.28
N LYS A 243 -9.65 17.36 -3.32
CA LYS A 243 -9.94 16.41 -4.40
C LYS A 243 -8.63 16.03 -5.09
N PRO A 244 -8.46 14.77 -5.50
CA PRO A 244 -7.37 14.38 -6.40
C PRO A 244 -7.43 15.19 -7.70
N ALA A 245 -6.29 15.46 -8.30
CA ALA A 245 -6.25 15.94 -9.68
C ALA A 245 -6.54 14.76 -10.61
N GLU A 246 -7.39 14.99 -11.60
CA GLU A 246 -7.68 14.01 -12.64
C GLU A 246 -6.54 13.96 -13.65
N GLY A 247 -6.23 12.76 -14.14
CA GLY A 247 -5.19 12.55 -15.13
C GLY A 247 -5.30 11.18 -15.78
N THR A 248 -4.32 10.83 -16.59
CA THR A 248 -4.13 9.49 -17.12
C THR A 248 -3.04 8.75 -16.36
N ARG A 249 -3.00 7.43 -16.48
CA ARG A 249 -1.93 6.60 -15.91
C ARG A 249 -0.55 7.09 -16.36
N GLU A 250 -0.41 7.38 -17.65
CA GLU A 250 0.83 7.84 -18.28
C GLU A 250 1.30 9.18 -17.70
N GLU A 251 0.37 10.10 -17.49
CA GLU A 251 0.67 11.40 -16.87
C GLU A 251 1.13 11.25 -15.44
N VAL A 252 0.45 10.40 -14.65
CA VAL A 252 0.83 10.14 -13.26
C VAL A 252 2.19 9.45 -13.19
N ASN A 253 2.45 8.44 -14.02
CA ASN A 253 3.75 7.76 -14.10
C ASN A 253 4.88 8.73 -14.50
N LYS A 254 4.61 9.64 -15.45
CA LYS A 254 5.56 10.70 -15.82
C LYS A 254 5.87 11.63 -14.65
N LEU A 255 4.87 12.04 -13.88
CA LEU A 255 5.05 12.88 -12.70
C LEU A 255 5.82 12.14 -11.60
N GLN A 256 5.58 10.85 -11.38
CA GLN A 256 6.34 10.00 -10.47
C GLN A 256 7.83 9.97 -10.86
N ARG A 257 8.12 9.72 -12.12
CA ARG A 257 9.48 9.74 -12.65
C ARG A 257 10.14 11.11 -12.44
N GLN A 258 9.47 12.19 -12.80
CA GLN A 258 9.99 13.55 -12.60
C GLN A 258 10.25 13.86 -11.13
N PHE A 259 9.38 13.39 -10.22
CA PHE A 259 9.60 13.58 -8.77
C PHE A 259 10.84 12.87 -8.27
N HIS A 260 11.18 11.71 -8.80
CA HIS A 260 12.39 10.98 -8.43
C HIS A 260 13.65 11.59 -9.04
N GLU A 261 13.60 11.97 -10.31
CA GLU A 261 14.74 12.51 -11.05
C GLU A 261 15.02 13.98 -10.69
N GLN A 262 13.99 14.79 -10.48
CA GLN A 262 14.07 16.23 -10.28
C GLN A 262 13.18 16.71 -9.12
N PRO A 263 13.40 16.20 -7.88
CA PRO A 263 12.50 16.45 -6.75
C PRO A 263 12.39 17.93 -6.35
N ASN A 264 13.36 18.79 -6.75
CA ASN A 264 13.35 20.21 -6.47
C ASN A 264 12.33 21.01 -7.31
N LEU A 265 11.79 20.41 -8.38
CA LEU A 265 10.68 21.01 -9.15
C LEU A 265 9.36 20.98 -8.37
N PHE A 266 9.23 20.05 -7.41
CA PHE A 266 8.02 19.87 -6.63
C PHE A 266 8.07 20.74 -5.38
N LYS A 267 7.36 21.86 -5.41
CA LYS A 267 7.26 22.82 -4.30
C LYS A 267 5.92 22.66 -3.59
N SER A 268 5.87 23.07 -2.35
CA SER A 268 4.64 23.11 -1.57
C SER A 268 4.70 24.22 -0.54
N ASP A 269 3.66 25.03 -0.50
CA ASP A 269 3.46 26.05 0.52
C ASP A 269 3.14 25.46 1.91
N LEU A 270 2.84 24.14 1.96
CA LEU A 270 2.60 23.43 3.21
C LEU A 270 3.90 23.02 3.94
N ILE A 271 5.03 23.09 3.24
CA ILE A 271 6.35 22.78 3.79
C ILE A 271 7.13 24.09 3.84
N THR A 272 7.02 24.80 4.95
CA THR A 272 7.83 25.99 5.21
C THR A 272 9.12 25.55 5.89
N PRO A 273 10.28 25.64 5.23
CA PRO A 273 11.55 25.40 5.89
C PRO A 273 11.79 26.44 6.98
N ALA A 274 12.54 26.06 8.01
CA ALA A 274 13.01 27.03 9.00
C ALA A 274 13.81 28.14 8.31
N PRO A 275 13.78 29.40 8.81
CA PRO A 275 14.54 30.50 8.22
C PRO A 275 16.00 30.10 7.98
N GLY A 276 16.51 30.34 6.77
CA GLY A 276 17.88 30.01 6.37
C GLY A 276 18.08 28.54 5.89
N THR A 277 17.09 27.68 5.98
CA THR A 277 17.17 26.30 5.51
C THR A 277 16.86 26.22 4.01
N LYS A 278 17.80 25.76 3.21
CA LYS A 278 17.53 25.41 1.81
C LYS A 278 17.06 23.95 1.76
N ILE A 279 15.83 23.73 1.31
CA ILE A 279 15.38 22.36 0.98
C ILE A 279 16.05 21.99 -0.34
N ASN A 280 17.07 21.15 -0.24
CA ASN A 280 17.72 20.54 -1.42
C ASN A 280 17.39 19.03 -1.39
N ARG A 281 16.47 18.61 -2.24
CA ARG A 281 16.11 17.20 -2.39
C ARG A 281 16.99 16.60 -3.48
N GLN A 282 17.75 15.60 -3.10
CA GLN A 282 18.56 14.83 -4.06
C GLN A 282 17.66 13.93 -4.90
N PRO A 283 18.00 13.70 -6.18
CA PRO A 283 17.40 12.65 -6.98
C PRO A 283 17.39 11.31 -6.25
N LYS A 284 16.36 10.53 -6.46
CA LYS A 284 16.18 9.21 -5.87
C LYS A 284 16.07 8.17 -6.97
N PRO A 285 16.49 6.94 -6.72
CA PRO A 285 16.24 5.84 -7.65
C PRO A 285 14.75 5.75 -7.97
N TYR A 286 14.44 5.42 -9.22
CA TYR A 286 13.08 5.21 -9.69
C TYR A 286 13.00 3.83 -10.35
N ASN A 287 12.41 2.90 -9.64
CA ASN A 287 12.21 1.54 -10.09
C ASN A 287 10.72 1.17 -10.04
N PRO A 288 9.89 1.70 -10.98
CA PRO A 288 8.46 1.48 -10.94
C PRO A 288 8.08 0.04 -11.27
N ILE A 289 6.93 -0.39 -10.78
CA ILE A 289 6.36 -1.71 -11.12
C ILE A 289 5.92 -1.79 -12.59
N GLU A 290 5.50 -0.66 -13.17
CA GLU A 290 5.16 -0.51 -14.59
C GLU A 290 6.23 0.31 -15.30
N LEU A 291 6.87 -0.26 -16.31
CA LEU A 291 7.91 0.39 -17.11
C LEU A 291 7.36 1.09 -18.37
N GLU A 292 6.10 0.74 -18.74
CA GLU A 292 5.39 1.23 -19.94
C GLU A 292 4.13 2.00 -19.57
#